data_2ac403653b0efde6e37d42f8c9e6d192
#
_entry.id   2ac403653b0efde6e37d42f8c9e6d192
#
_cell.length_a   1.000
_cell.length_b   1.000
_cell.length_c   1.000
_cell.angle_alpha   90.00
_cell.angle_beta   90.00
_cell.angle_gamma   90.00
#
_symmetry.space_group_name_H-M   'P 1'
#
loop_
_entity.id
_entity.type
_entity.pdbx_description
1 polymer ?
#
loop_
_entity_poly.entity_id
_entity_poly.type
_entity_poly.pdbx_seq_one_letter_code
_entity_poly.pdbx_strand_id
1 'polypeptide(L)'
;MTQTLEQTKQHATGQVVKAFGNLLQVRFEGNVRQGEVVMVEVAGVGLKGEIIEILGNEVKIQVFEDTRGVELGTPVRFTNDLLEAELGPGLIGSIVDGLQNPLEEIAAVAGFFLPRGIYLPPIDRNRHWDFHPVAKLGHFVERGDTLGTTLENRFHHKVMVPFSLYGKYKITWVIKSGSYPVDTVIAKAVDEKGIERSFTMLQKWPIKIPLIHGERIKPIKMMDTGLRIVDTQFSLMKGGTFCSPGPFGAGKTVLQHHLAKFSSVDIVVVCACGERAGEVVEVLREFPHLIDPHTNESLMKRTVIICNTSSMPVAARDSSVYIGATIAEYYRQMGLDVLLLADSTS
;
A
#
# COMPACT_ATOMS: atom_id res chain seq x y z
N MET A 1 10.20 13.47 40.22
CA MET A 1 11.17 12.52 39.63
C MET A 1 10.38 11.42 38.96
N THR A 2 10.09 11.60 37.69
CA THR A 2 9.42 10.60 36.86
C THR A 2 10.28 10.47 35.60
N GLN A 3 11.18 9.49 35.63
CA GLN A 3 12.02 9.16 34.50
C GLN A 3 11.12 8.63 33.38
N THR A 4 11.10 9.33 32.27
CA THR A 4 10.56 8.90 31.02
C THR A 4 11.38 7.69 30.55
N LEU A 5 10.80 6.49 30.68
CA LEU A 5 11.34 5.27 30.09
C LEU A 5 11.13 5.36 28.56
N GLU A 6 11.99 6.09 27.87
CA GLU A 6 12.36 5.73 26.51
C GLU A 6 13.16 4.41 26.62
N GLN A 7 12.46 3.30 26.61
CA GLN A 7 13.07 2.02 26.32
C GLN A 7 13.63 2.14 24.90
N THR A 8 14.93 2.31 24.79
CA THR A 8 15.68 2.06 23.56
C THR A 8 15.27 0.66 23.10
N LYS A 9 14.43 0.58 22.07
CA LYS A 9 14.04 -0.69 21.47
C LYS A 9 15.32 -1.32 20.92
N GLN A 10 15.91 -2.22 21.68
CA GLN A 10 17.07 -2.97 21.26
C GLN A 10 16.57 -3.91 20.14
N HIS A 11 16.91 -3.60 18.91
CA HIS A 11 16.56 -4.43 17.77
C HIS A 11 17.20 -5.82 17.94
N ALA A 12 16.44 -6.88 17.71
CA ALA A 12 16.99 -8.21 17.63
C ALA A 12 17.97 -8.27 16.45
N THR A 13 18.99 -9.09 16.59
CA THR A 13 19.97 -9.37 15.54
C THR A 13 20.06 -10.87 15.31
N GLY A 14 20.44 -11.29 14.13
CA GLY A 14 20.54 -12.69 13.81
C GLY A 14 21.52 -12.97 12.68
N GLN A 15 21.70 -14.26 12.38
CA GLN A 15 22.55 -14.73 11.33
C GLN A 15 21.88 -15.85 10.55
N VAL A 16 22.07 -15.88 9.25
CA VAL A 16 21.56 -16.94 8.37
C VAL A 16 22.25 -18.25 8.71
N VAL A 17 21.47 -19.29 9.01
CA VAL A 17 21.95 -20.64 9.29
C VAL A 17 21.62 -21.63 8.17
N LYS A 18 20.57 -21.34 7.35
CA LYS A 18 20.24 -22.11 6.14
C LYS A 18 19.63 -21.18 5.10
N ALA A 19 19.86 -21.47 3.82
CA ALA A 19 19.25 -20.76 2.69
C ALA A 19 18.66 -21.76 1.70
N PHE A 20 17.39 -21.55 1.31
CA PHE A 20 16.65 -22.35 0.33
C PHE A 20 15.98 -21.39 -0.66
N GLY A 21 16.71 -20.95 -1.67
CA GLY A 21 16.20 -19.89 -2.54
C GLY A 21 15.85 -18.63 -1.70
N ASN A 22 14.63 -18.15 -1.83
CA ASN A 22 14.19 -16.95 -1.11
C ASN A 22 13.71 -17.21 0.33
N LEU A 23 13.77 -18.46 0.80
CA LEU A 23 13.47 -18.83 2.17
C LEU A 23 14.77 -19.00 2.96
N LEU A 24 14.95 -18.19 3.97
CA LEU A 24 16.12 -18.22 4.86
C LEU A 24 15.71 -18.69 6.25
N GLN A 25 16.55 -19.51 6.89
CA GLN A 25 16.45 -19.82 8.31
C GLN A 25 17.53 -19.02 9.03
N VAL A 26 17.12 -18.28 10.05
CA VAL A 26 17.97 -17.33 10.76
C VAL A 26 17.91 -17.63 12.24
N ARG A 27 19.08 -17.76 12.88
CA ARG A 27 19.19 -17.81 14.34
C ARG A 27 19.27 -16.40 14.86
N PHE A 28 18.50 -16.09 15.90
CA PHE A 28 18.37 -14.72 16.41
C PHE A 28 18.56 -14.65 17.92
N GLU A 29 18.85 -13.43 18.39
CA GLU A 29 18.86 -13.04 19.80
C GLU A 29 17.98 -11.84 20.00
N GLY A 30 17.14 -11.86 21.05
CA GLY A 30 16.19 -10.81 21.37
C GLY A 30 14.73 -11.23 21.14
N ASN A 31 13.86 -10.26 21.02
CA ASN A 31 12.42 -10.49 20.81
C ASN A 31 12.05 -10.25 19.35
N VAL A 32 11.33 -11.17 18.77
CA VAL A 32 10.83 -11.10 17.39
C VAL A 32 9.35 -11.45 17.35
N ARG A 33 8.67 -11.02 16.30
CA ARG A 33 7.25 -11.37 16.07
C ARG A 33 7.02 -11.85 14.65
N GLN A 34 6.03 -12.72 14.48
CA GLN A 34 5.61 -13.16 13.16
C GLN A 34 5.09 -11.98 12.33
N GLY A 35 5.42 -11.95 11.04
CA GLY A 35 5.07 -10.85 10.14
C GLY A 35 6.01 -9.64 10.23
N GLU A 36 7.02 -9.68 11.10
CA GLU A 36 8.00 -8.60 11.23
C GLU A 36 8.90 -8.52 10.00
N VAL A 37 9.16 -7.29 9.55
CA VAL A 37 10.10 -7.00 8.48
C VAL A 37 11.53 -7.12 8.99
N VAL A 38 12.37 -7.74 8.19
CA VAL A 38 13.81 -7.89 8.45
C VAL A 38 14.63 -7.39 7.26
N MET A 39 15.88 -7.02 7.54
CA MET A 39 16.86 -6.64 6.53
C MET A 39 18.01 -7.63 6.58
N VAL A 40 18.22 -8.34 5.47
CA VAL A 40 19.32 -9.30 5.27
C VAL A 40 20.46 -8.56 4.57
N GLU A 41 21.60 -8.41 5.23
CA GLU A 41 22.72 -7.58 4.77
C GLU A 41 23.67 -8.37 3.85
N VAL A 42 23.53 -8.19 2.54
CA VAL A 42 24.34 -8.93 1.54
C VAL A 42 25.25 -7.97 0.81
N ALA A 43 26.56 -8.08 0.98
CA ALA A 43 27.57 -7.25 0.31
C ALA A 43 27.29 -5.73 0.42
N GLY A 44 26.83 -5.27 1.58
CA GLY A 44 26.48 -3.86 1.83
C GLY A 44 25.10 -3.43 1.31
N VAL A 45 24.30 -4.37 0.81
CA VAL A 45 22.93 -4.13 0.36
C VAL A 45 21.97 -4.83 1.32
N GLY A 46 20.97 -4.11 1.85
CA GLY A 46 19.94 -4.67 2.70
C GLY A 46 18.77 -5.22 1.87
N LEU A 47 18.55 -6.53 1.92
CA LEU A 47 17.40 -7.18 1.27
C LEU A 47 16.25 -7.28 2.26
N LYS A 48 15.08 -6.78 1.87
CA LYS A 48 13.88 -6.83 2.71
C LYS A 48 13.28 -8.23 2.73
N GLY A 49 12.91 -8.71 3.92
CA GLY A 49 12.20 -9.97 4.11
C GLY A 49 11.16 -9.87 5.22
N GLU A 50 10.37 -10.91 5.40
CA GLU A 50 9.33 -11.01 6.42
C GLU A 50 9.46 -12.33 7.18
N ILE A 51 9.26 -12.31 8.49
CA ILE A 51 9.23 -13.51 9.32
C ILE A 51 7.90 -14.23 9.07
N ILE A 52 7.98 -15.44 8.54
CA ILE A 52 6.80 -16.29 8.30
C ILE A 52 6.55 -17.33 9.40
N GLU A 53 7.60 -17.74 10.11
CA GLU A 53 7.50 -18.76 11.15
C GLU A 53 8.60 -18.55 12.21
N ILE A 54 8.25 -18.81 13.48
CA ILE A 54 9.18 -18.75 14.62
C ILE A 54 9.32 -20.16 15.20
N LEU A 55 10.57 -20.65 15.29
CA LEU A 55 10.93 -21.99 15.72
C LEU A 55 11.95 -21.92 16.89
N GLY A 56 11.48 -21.70 18.10
CA GLY A 56 12.38 -21.54 19.24
C GLY A 56 13.30 -20.32 19.12
N ASN A 57 14.61 -20.54 18.95
CA ASN A 57 15.62 -19.51 18.74
C ASN A 57 15.96 -19.26 17.26
N GLU A 58 15.18 -19.81 16.35
CA GLU A 58 15.33 -19.65 14.91
C GLU A 58 14.04 -19.17 14.29
N VAL A 59 14.13 -18.40 13.20
CA VAL A 59 13.00 -17.94 12.40
C VAL A 59 13.17 -18.33 10.94
N LYS A 60 12.07 -18.58 10.25
CA LYS A 60 12.04 -18.64 8.79
C LYS A 60 11.64 -17.27 8.25
N ILE A 61 12.44 -16.76 7.35
CA ILE A 61 12.27 -15.48 6.70
C ILE A 61 12.05 -15.72 5.22
N GLN A 62 11.04 -15.09 4.66
CA GLN A 62 10.83 -15.05 3.22
C GLN A 62 11.31 -13.70 2.68
N VAL A 63 12.34 -13.72 1.82
CA VAL A 63 12.92 -12.52 1.22
C VAL A 63 12.10 -12.12 -0.02
N PHE A 64 11.84 -10.83 -0.18
CA PHE A 64 11.06 -10.28 -1.30
C PHE A 64 11.86 -10.13 -2.59
N GLU A 65 13.18 -10.26 -2.51
CA GLU A 65 14.11 -10.04 -3.61
C GLU A 65 14.97 -11.29 -3.85
N ASP A 66 15.78 -11.25 -4.91
CA ASP A 66 16.72 -12.31 -5.25
C ASP A 66 17.82 -12.43 -4.17
N THR A 67 17.98 -13.64 -3.65
CA THR A 67 18.89 -13.96 -2.55
C THR A 67 20.28 -14.44 -2.99
N ARG A 68 20.63 -14.33 -4.27
CA ARG A 68 21.97 -14.70 -4.76
C ARG A 68 23.06 -13.93 -4.00
N GLY A 69 24.05 -14.65 -3.49
CA GLY A 69 25.14 -14.08 -2.68
C GLY A 69 24.86 -14.05 -1.17
N VAL A 70 23.69 -14.57 -0.71
CA VAL A 70 23.49 -14.82 0.72
C VAL A 70 24.29 -16.04 1.14
N GLU A 71 25.14 -15.86 2.14
CA GLU A 71 26.00 -16.89 2.71
C GLU A 71 25.53 -17.30 4.13
N LEU A 72 26.01 -18.42 4.62
CA LEU A 72 25.83 -18.79 6.02
C LEU A 72 26.58 -17.77 6.89
N GLY A 73 25.95 -17.32 7.97
CA GLY A 73 26.49 -16.26 8.81
C GLY A 73 26.15 -14.84 8.35
N THR A 74 25.50 -14.67 7.19
CA THR A 74 25.01 -13.35 6.74
C THR A 74 24.20 -12.69 7.85
N PRO A 75 24.53 -11.43 8.24
CA PRO A 75 23.82 -10.73 9.31
C PRO A 75 22.41 -10.34 8.89
N VAL A 76 21.50 -10.44 9.86
CA VAL A 76 20.08 -10.08 9.70
C VAL A 76 19.70 -9.12 10.81
N ARG A 77 19.12 -7.98 10.45
CA ARG A 77 18.61 -6.96 11.36
C ARG A 77 17.08 -7.01 11.37
N PHE A 78 16.51 -7.09 12.54
CA PHE A 78 15.07 -7.06 12.77
C PHE A 78 14.62 -5.62 13.00
N THR A 79 13.47 -5.24 12.41
CA THR A 79 13.03 -3.83 12.40
C THR A 79 12.03 -3.48 13.48
N ASN A 80 11.39 -4.47 14.11
CA ASN A 80 10.24 -4.33 14.99
C ASN A 80 8.98 -3.75 14.30
N ASP A 81 8.97 -3.65 12.97
CA ASP A 81 7.86 -3.13 12.20
C ASP A 81 7.27 -4.23 11.31
N LEU A 82 5.98 -4.15 11.05
CA LEU A 82 5.31 -4.98 10.05
C LEU A 82 5.51 -4.39 8.65
N LEU A 83 5.22 -5.18 7.61
CA LEU A 83 5.18 -4.63 6.26
C LEU A 83 3.98 -3.68 6.14
N GLU A 84 4.27 -2.41 5.88
CA GLU A 84 3.30 -1.33 5.85
C GLU A 84 3.18 -0.70 4.47
N ALA A 85 1.97 -0.28 4.12
CA ALA A 85 1.72 0.64 3.03
C ALA A 85 1.75 2.09 3.54
N GLU A 86 2.35 2.96 2.75
CA GLU A 86 2.27 4.40 2.97
C GLU A 86 1.08 4.97 2.20
N LEU A 87 0.24 5.71 2.90
CA LEU A 87 -1.04 6.21 2.42
C LEU A 87 -1.08 7.72 2.54
N GLY A 88 -1.49 8.39 1.46
CA GLY A 88 -1.55 9.85 1.38
C GLY A 88 -1.90 10.34 -0.01
N PRO A 89 -1.99 11.66 -0.22
CA PRO A 89 -2.22 12.24 -1.55
C PRO A 89 -1.00 12.01 -2.46
N GLY A 90 -1.24 11.64 -3.72
CA GLY A 90 -0.21 11.35 -4.71
C GLY A 90 -0.10 9.89 -5.13
N LEU A 91 -0.95 9.02 -4.59
CA LEU A 91 -1.02 7.62 -5.02
C LEU A 91 -1.78 7.45 -6.34
N ILE A 92 -2.78 8.29 -6.62
CA ILE A 92 -3.54 8.22 -7.88
C ILE A 92 -2.64 8.62 -9.04
N GLY A 93 -2.54 7.73 -10.03
CA GLY A 93 -1.67 7.88 -11.19
C GLY A 93 -0.30 7.23 -11.02
N SER A 94 0.01 6.67 -9.84
CA SER A 94 1.28 6.00 -9.59
C SER A 94 1.30 4.55 -10.11
N ILE A 95 2.51 4.11 -10.43
CA ILE A 95 2.83 2.73 -10.81
C ILE A 95 3.90 2.23 -9.85
N VAL A 96 3.53 1.26 -9.01
CA VAL A 96 4.40 0.75 -7.95
C VAL A 96 4.56 -0.77 -8.03
N ASP A 97 5.59 -1.30 -7.38
CA ASP A 97 5.75 -2.75 -7.19
C ASP A 97 4.97 -3.27 -5.96
N GLY A 98 5.11 -4.57 -5.66
CA GLY A 98 4.46 -5.22 -4.51
C GLY A 98 5.02 -4.83 -3.13
N LEU A 99 6.03 -3.99 -3.08
CA LEU A 99 6.55 -3.35 -1.86
C LEU A 99 6.28 -1.84 -1.85
N GLN A 100 5.44 -1.38 -2.78
CA GLN A 100 5.10 0.01 -3.00
C GLN A 100 6.28 0.90 -3.45
N ASN A 101 7.30 0.31 -4.08
CA ASN A 101 8.38 1.10 -4.68
C ASN A 101 7.89 1.72 -6.01
N PRO A 102 8.08 3.03 -6.23
CA PRO A 102 7.67 3.70 -7.46
C PRO A 102 8.56 3.29 -8.63
N LEU A 103 8.00 2.64 -9.64
CA LEU A 103 8.76 2.00 -10.73
C LEU A 103 9.38 3.00 -11.69
N GLU A 104 8.72 4.13 -11.95
CA GLU A 104 9.24 5.18 -12.83
C GLU A 104 10.48 5.87 -12.22
N GLU A 105 10.43 6.19 -10.94
CA GLU A 105 11.54 6.80 -10.21
C GLU A 105 12.72 5.84 -10.07
N ILE A 106 12.45 4.55 -9.82
CA ILE A 106 13.51 3.53 -9.81
C ILE A 106 14.15 3.41 -11.19
N ALA A 107 13.37 3.38 -12.27
CA ALA A 107 13.89 3.32 -13.62
C ALA A 107 14.76 4.55 -13.98
N ALA A 108 14.41 5.73 -13.47
CA ALA A 108 15.22 6.94 -13.65
C ALA A 108 16.58 6.86 -12.96
N VAL A 109 16.67 6.18 -11.80
CA VAL A 109 17.91 6.03 -11.01
C VAL A 109 18.74 4.84 -11.47
N ALA A 110 18.11 3.72 -11.80
CA ALA A 110 18.78 2.42 -12.00
C ALA A 110 18.71 1.89 -13.44
N GLY A 111 17.98 2.55 -14.32
CA GLY A 111 17.80 2.13 -15.72
C GLY A 111 16.83 0.95 -15.88
N PHE A 112 17.06 0.12 -16.90
CA PHE A 112 16.11 -0.93 -17.32
C PHE A 112 15.99 -2.13 -16.38
N PHE A 113 16.96 -2.36 -15.51
CA PHE A 113 16.96 -3.50 -14.60
C PHE A 113 16.66 -3.06 -13.18
N LEU A 114 15.70 -3.72 -12.52
CA LEU A 114 15.39 -3.49 -11.12
C LEU A 114 16.55 -3.98 -10.24
N PRO A 115 17.32 -3.08 -9.61
CA PRO A 115 18.38 -3.47 -8.70
C PRO A 115 17.79 -3.94 -7.36
N ARG A 116 18.54 -4.78 -6.66
CA ARG A 116 18.19 -5.22 -5.31
C ARG A 116 18.49 -4.14 -4.28
N GLY A 117 17.70 -4.09 -3.22
CA GLY A 117 17.95 -3.24 -2.04
C GLY A 117 17.76 -1.74 -2.27
N ILE A 118 17.06 -1.35 -3.33
CA ILE A 118 16.65 0.04 -3.53
C ILE A 118 15.17 0.17 -3.13
N TYR A 119 14.93 1.01 -2.13
CA TYR A 119 13.59 1.33 -1.64
C TYR A 119 13.42 2.84 -1.66
N LEU A 120 12.49 3.31 -2.48
CA LEU A 120 12.15 4.73 -2.59
C LEU A 120 10.81 5.01 -1.91
N PRO A 121 10.60 6.22 -1.38
CA PRO A 121 9.29 6.62 -0.88
C PRO A 121 8.24 6.54 -2.00
N PRO A 122 7.07 5.92 -1.76
CA PRO A 122 6.05 5.75 -2.80
C PRO A 122 5.33 7.04 -3.17
N ILE A 123 5.40 8.06 -2.32
CA ILE A 123 4.76 9.35 -2.51
C ILE A 123 5.84 10.42 -2.58
N ASP A 124 5.77 11.28 -3.61
CA ASP A 124 6.72 12.38 -3.81
C ASP A 124 6.65 13.39 -2.64
N ARG A 125 7.79 13.53 -1.94
CA ARG A 125 7.93 14.43 -0.79
C ARG A 125 8.08 15.90 -1.19
N ASN A 126 8.46 16.17 -2.42
CA ASN A 126 8.68 17.54 -2.91
C ASN A 126 7.42 18.16 -3.48
N ARG A 127 6.42 17.35 -3.82
CA ARG A 127 5.14 17.85 -4.33
C ARG A 127 4.38 18.58 -3.24
N HIS A 128 3.89 19.78 -3.58
CA HIS A 128 3.06 20.61 -2.71
C HIS A 128 1.57 20.35 -2.99
N TRP A 129 0.79 20.36 -1.92
CA TRP A 129 -0.65 20.13 -1.94
C TRP A 129 -1.37 21.28 -1.26
N ASP A 130 -2.40 21.80 -1.90
CA ASP A 130 -3.24 22.86 -1.34
C ASP A 130 -4.16 22.27 -0.26
N PHE A 131 -3.73 22.41 0.98
CA PHE A 131 -4.42 21.85 2.14
C PHE A 131 -5.46 22.81 2.69
N HIS A 132 -6.67 22.31 2.88
CA HIS A 132 -7.79 23.02 3.49
C HIS A 132 -8.21 22.34 4.79
N PRO A 133 -7.97 22.93 5.98
CA PRO A 133 -8.32 22.34 7.26
C PRO A 133 -9.84 22.24 7.44
N VAL A 134 -10.29 21.09 7.95
CA VAL A 134 -11.69 20.82 8.33
C VAL A 134 -11.80 20.69 9.84
N ALA A 135 -10.79 20.09 10.48
CA ALA A 135 -10.74 19.94 11.92
C ALA A 135 -10.67 21.30 12.61
N LYS A 136 -11.35 21.42 13.76
CA LYS A 136 -11.41 22.66 14.54
C LYS A 136 -10.72 22.49 15.87
N LEU A 137 -10.09 23.55 16.34
CA LEU A 137 -9.44 23.60 17.65
C LEU A 137 -10.43 23.20 18.78
N GLY A 138 -9.98 22.34 19.67
CA GLY A 138 -10.77 21.87 20.82
C GLY A 138 -11.76 20.75 20.52
N HIS A 139 -12.00 20.38 19.25
CA HIS A 139 -12.85 19.25 18.91
C HIS A 139 -12.12 17.92 19.16
N PHE A 140 -12.89 16.89 19.43
CA PHE A 140 -12.39 15.52 19.52
C PHE A 140 -12.48 14.86 18.16
N VAL A 141 -11.45 14.10 17.83
CA VAL A 141 -11.35 13.28 16.61
C VAL A 141 -10.94 11.85 16.96
N GLU A 142 -11.36 10.91 16.12
CA GLU A 142 -11.01 9.49 16.21
C GLU A 142 -10.35 9.05 14.90
N ARG A 143 -9.82 7.82 14.86
CA ARG A 143 -9.25 7.24 13.65
C ARG A 143 -10.21 7.33 12.47
N GLY A 144 -9.72 7.76 11.31
CA GLY A 144 -10.52 7.92 10.10
C GLY A 144 -11.27 9.25 10.00
N ASP A 145 -11.35 10.05 11.06
CA ASP A 145 -11.94 11.40 10.98
C ASP A 145 -11.11 12.32 10.08
N THR A 146 -11.78 13.19 9.37
CA THR A 146 -11.14 14.12 8.43
C THR A 146 -10.51 15.31 9.14
N LEU A 147 -9.19 15.45 9.02
CA LEU A 147 -8.44 16.60 9.51
C LEU A 147 -8.51 17.79 8.53
N GLY A 148 -8.48 17.51 7.26
CA GLY A 148 -8.56 18.48 6.19
C GLY A 148 -8.69 17.79 4.83
N THR A 149 -8.72 18.58 3.77
CA THR A 149 -8.84 18.08 2.39
C THR A 149 -7.79 18.72 1.49
N THR A 150 -7.41 17.99 0.45
CA THR A 150 -6.62 18.51 -0.66
C THR A 150 -7.20 17.97 -1.98
N LEU A 151 -6.88 18.63 -3.10
CA LEU A 151 -7.34 18.18 -4.41
C LEU A 151 -6.31 17.25 -5.02
N GLU A 152 -6.65 15.97 -5.18
CA GLU A 152 -5.85 14.99 -5.91
C GLU A 152 -6.54 14.69 -7.25
N ASN A 153 -5.99 15.22 -8.33
CA ASN A 153 -6.65 15.28 -9.64
C ASN A 153 -8.04 15.95 -9.54
N ARG A 154 -9.13 15.19 -9.67
CA ARG A 154 -10.51 15.65 -9.51
C ARG A 154 -11.14 15.30 -8.16
N PHE A 155 -10.43 14.54 -7.32
CA PHE A 155 -10.97 14.00 -6.07
C PHE A 155 -10.60 14.87 -4.88
N HIS A 156 -11.57 15.15 -4.02
CA HIS A 156 -11.31 15.73 -2.72
C HIS A 156 -10.72 14.68 -1.79
N HIS A 157 -9.40 14.59 -1.79
CA HIS A 157 -8.65 13.69 -0.93
C HIS A 157 -8.80 14.12 0.53
N LYS A 158 -9.38 13.26 1.36
CA LYS A 158 -9.53 13.48 2.80
C LYS A 158 -8.25 13.06 3.51
N VAL A 159 -7.58 14.02 4.12
CA VAL A 159 -6.48 13.72 5.05
C VAL A 159 -7.11 13.32 6.38
N MET A 160 -6.95 12.06 6.75
CA MET A 160 -7.62 11.44 7.88
C MET A 160 -6.68 11.24 9.08
N VAL A 161 -7.26 11.19 10.28
CA VAL A 161 -6.54 10.72 11.48
C VAL A 161 -6.07 9.29 11.22
N PRO A 162 -4.78 8.97 11.46
CA PRO A 162 -4.22 7.65 11.17
C PRO A 162 -5.02 6.51 11.81
N PHE A 163 -5.27 5.46 11.02
CA PHE A 163 -6.06 4.29 11.45
C PHE A 163 -5.38 3.49 12.57
N SER A 164 -4.08 3.64 12.75
CA SER A 164 -3.30 3.02 13.82
C SER A 164 -3.56 3.65 15.21
N LEU A 165 -4.23 4.79 15.25
CA LEU A 165 -4.52 5.51 16.50
C LEU A 165 -5.90 5.15 17.03
N TYR A 166 -5.94 4.57 18.21
CA TYR A 166 -7.17 4.20 18.93
C TYR A 166 -7.49 5.21 20.00
N GLY A 167 -8.79 5.44 20.25
CA GLY A 167 -9.28 6.38 21.25
C GLY A 167 -9.57 7.76 20.70
N LYS A 168 -9.86 8.70 21.60
CA LYS A 168 -10.25 10.08 21.26
C LYS A 168 -9.07 11.02 21.45
N TYR A 169 -8.90 11.93 20.52
CA TYR A 169 -7.84 12.92 20.52
C TYR A 169 -8.44 14.31 20.43
N LYS A 170 -8.07 15.21 21.34
CA LYS A 170 -8.53 16.59 21.33
C LYS A 170 -7.56 17.44 20.50
N ILE A 171 -8.05 18.09 19.45
CA ILE A 171 -7.25 18.95 18.57
C ILE A 171 -6.73 20.16 19.37
N THR A 172 -5.42 20.33 19.40
CA THR A 172 -4.73 21.44 20.08
C THR A 172 -4.19 22.50 19.12
N TRP A 173 -3.93 22.09 17.87
CA TRP A 173 -3.43 22.99 16.85
C TRP A 173 -3.76 22.47 15.45
N VAL A 174 -4.03 23.37 14.51
CA VAL A 174 -4.26 23.08 13.08
C VAL A 174 -3.57 24.16 12.25
N ILE A 175 -2.89 23.74 11.19
CA ILE A 175 -2.26 24.64 10.23
C ILE A 175 -3.31 25.42 9.44
N LYS A 176 -2.97 26.61 8.97
CA LYS A 176 -3.84 27.41 8.09
C LYS A 176 -3.92 26.80 6.70
N SER A 177 -4.96 27.16 5.92
CA SER A 177 -5.01 26.79 4.50
C SER A 177 -3.78 27.31 3.78
N GLY A 178 -3.19 26.46 2.93
CA GLY A 178 -1.97 26.80 2.21
C GLY A 178 -1.42 25.60 1.46
N SER A 179 -0.33 25.81 0.73
CA SER A 179 0.34 24.80 -0.08
C SER A 179 1.52 24.22 0.68
N TYR A 180 1.48 22.91 0.95
CA TYR A 180 2.45 22.23 1.82
C TYR A 180 2.87 20.89 1.24
N PRO A 181 4.13 20.45 1.46
CA PRO A 181 4.54 19.09 1.20
C PRO A 181 3.87 18.11 2.19
N VAL A 182 3.78 16.84 1.79
CA VAL A 182 3.04 15.79 2.51
C VAL A 182 3.56 15.51 3.93
N ASP A 183 4.84 15.76 4.19
CA ASP A 183 5.48 15.55 5.50
C ASP A 183 5.25 16.71 6.49
N THR A 184 4.63 17.80 6.04
CA THR A 184 4.35 18.94 6.91
C THR A 184 3.36 18.55 8.00
N VAL A 185 3.64 18.92 9.24
CA VAL A 185 2.69 18.75 10.35
C VAL A 185 1.49 19.67 10.10
N ILE A 186 0.30 19.08 9.91
CA ILE A 186 -0.93 19.80 9.57
C ILE A 186 -1.85 19.99 10.79
N ALA A 187 -1.76 19.09 11.78
CA ALA A 187 -2.52 19.20 13.02
C ALA A 187 -1.77 18.54 14.17
N LYS A 188 -2.12 18.98 15.40
CA LYS A 188 -1.67 18.35 16.65
C LYS A 188 -2.88 18.07 17.52
N ALA A 189 -2.85 16.96 18.23
CA ALA A 189 -3.89 16.60 19.19
C ALA A 189 -3.30 15.89 20.40
N VAL A 190 -4.03 15.91 21.49
CA VAL A 190 -3.66 15.22 22.72
C VAL A 190 -4.66 14.12 23.04
N ASP A 191 -4.16 12.97 23.50
CA ASP A 191 -5.00 11.88 23.98
C ASP A 191 -5.52 12.15 25.42
N GLU A 192 -6.32 11.21 25.95
CA GLU A 192 -6.86 11.30 27.31
C GLU A 192 -5.77 11.31 28.41
N LYS A 193 -4.56 10.87 28.08
CA LYS A 193 -3.39 10.86 28.99
C LYS A 193 -2.53 12.11 28.86
N GLY A 194 -2.91 13.05 27.98
CA GLY A 194 -2.15 14.29 27.74
C GLY A 194 -0.93 14.11 26.83
N ILE A 195 -0.81 12.98 26.12
CA ILE A 195 0.29 12.73 25.18
C ILE A 195 -0.05 13.41 23.86
N GLU A 196 0.82 14.35 23.43
CA GLU A 196 0.67 15.05 22.14
C GLU A 196 1.07 14.14 20.96
N ARG A 197 0.25 14.18 19.91
CA ARG A 197 0.49 13.55 18.62
C ARG A 197 0.46 14.59 17.52
N SER A 198 1.41 14.49 16.59
CA SER A 198 1.47 15.31 15.37
C SER A 198 0.97 14.52 14.19
N PHE A 199 0.18 15.16 13.33
CA PHE A 199 -0.38 14.57 12.13
C PHE A 199 0.19 15.26 10.89
N THR A 200 0.54 14.46 9.88
CA THR A 200 0.92 14.91 8.55
C THR A 200 -0.15 14.48 7.54
N MET A 201 0.04 14.73 6.25
CA MET A 201 -0.85 14.20 5.21
C MET A 201 -0.61 12.72 4.91
N LEU A 202 0.42 12.12 5.52
CA LEU A 202 0.79 10.72 5.36
C LEU A 202 0.39 9.89 6.56
N GLN A 203 0.02 8.64 6.30
CA GLN A 203 -0.11 7.62 7.32
C GLN A 203 0.42 6.28 6.82
N LYS A 204 0.79 5.39 7.74
CA LYS A 204 1.23 4.03 7.45
C LYS A 204 0.25 3.03 8.02
N TRP A 205 0.04 1.94 7.28
CA TRP A 205 -0.85 0.87 7.71
C TRP A 205 -0.24 -0.50 7.39
N PRO A 206 -0.21 -1.45 8.36
CA PRO A 206 0.25 -2.82 8.11
C PRO A 206 -0.66 -3.52 7.11
N ILE A 207 -0.11 -3.94 5.98
CA ILE A 207 -0.90 -4.42 4.82
C ILE A 207 -1.67 -5.72 5.08
N LYS A 208 -1.20 -6.56 6.01
CA LYS A 208 -1.86 -7.82 6.37
C LYS A 208 -2.89 -7.68 7.50
N ILE A 209 -3.09 -6.48 8.01
CA ILE A 209 -4.12 -6.20 9.01
C ILE A 209 -5.32 -5.55 8.32
N PRO A 210 -6.52 -6.17 8.38
CA PRO A 210 -7.71 -5.59 7.76
C PRO A 210 -8.03 -4.22 8.35
N LEU A 211 -8.37 -3.26 7.50
CA LEU A 211 -8.80 -1.94 7.92
C LEU A 211 -10.30 -2.00 8.23
N ILE A 212 -10.63 -2.40 9.48
CA ILE A 212 -12.02 -2.52 9.93
C ILE A 212 -12.41 -1.24 10.66
N HIS A 213 -13.42 -0.54 10.14
CA HIS A 213 -14.00 0.63 10.77
C HIS A 213 -15.53 0.62 10.55
N GLY A 214 -16.30 0.61 11.65
CA GLY A 214 -17.76 0.60 11.62
C GLY A 214 -18.40 -0.78 11.35
N GLU A 215 -19.70 -0.80 11.20
CA GLU A 215 -20.48 -1.99 10.89
C GLU A 215 -20.44 -2.32 9.39
N ARG A 216 -20.50 -3.61 9.10
CA ARG A 216 -20.53 -4.11 7.73
C ARG A 216 -21.95 -3.95 7.17
N ILE A 217 -22.12 -3.09 6.17
CA ILE A 217 -23.41 -2.90 5.50
C ILE A 217 -23.57 -3.91 4.35
N LYS A 218 -24.82 -4.33 4.11
CA LYS A 218 -25.13 -5.17 2.95
C LYS A 218 -25.02 -4.34 1.67
N PRO A 219 -24.39 -4.85 0.60
CA PRO A 219 -24.41 -4.20 -0.70
C PRO A 219 -25.85 -4.08 -1.23
N ILE A 220 -26.25 -2.88 -1.60
CA ILE A 220 -27.62 -2.61 -2.12
C ILE A 220 -27.61 -1.87 -3.46
N LYS A 221 -26.46 -1.35 -3.88
CA LYS A 221 -26.30 -0.56 -5.11
C LYS A 221 -25.52 -1.37 -6.14
N MET A 222 -26.08 -1.50 -7.34
CA MET A 222 -25.40 -2.15 -8.45
C MET A 222 -24.25 -1.26 -8.96
N MET A 223 -23.20 -1.91 -9.47
CA MET A 223 -22.13 -1.28 -10.22
C MET A 223 -22.38 -1.52 -11.71
N ASP A 224 -22.52 -0.45 -12.48
CA ASP A 224 -22.60 -0.55 -13.93
C ASP A 224 -21.22 -0.83 -14.50
N THR A 225 -21.09 -1.88 -15.29
CA THR A 225 -19.82 -2.29 -15.90
C THR A 225 -19.71 -1.90 -17.37
N GLY A 226 -20.81 -1.51 -17.98
CA GLY A 226 -20.91 -1.25 -19.42
C GLY A 226 -20.99 -2.51 -20.28
N LEU A 227 -21.01 -3.70 -19.67
CA LEU A 227 -21.19 -4.98 -20.35
C LEU A 227 -22.58 -5.54 -20.04
N ARG A 228 -23.47 -5.56 -21.04
CA ARG A 228 -24.85 -6.02 -20.87
C ARG A 228 -24.95 -7.39 -20.21
N ILE A 229 -24.10 -8.34 -20.59
CA ILE A 229 -24.14 -9.69 -20.04
C ILE A 229 -23.77 -9.71 -18.55
N VAL A 230 -22.81 -8.90 -18.14
CA VAL A 230 -22.41 -8.76 -16.72
C VAL A 230 -23.52 -8.05 -15.96
N ASP A 231 -23.98 -6.91 -16.46
CA ASP A 231 -24.97 -6.07 -15.75
C ASP A 231 -26.33 -6.74 -15.60
N THR A 232 -26.71 -7.67 -16.50
CA THR A 232 -28.02 -8.34 -16.47
C THR A 232 -28.00 -9.75 -15.91
N GLN A 233 -26.93 -10.53 -16.13
CA GLN A 233 -26.86 -11.95 -15.74
C GLN A 233 -25.92 -12.22 -14.55
N PHE A 234 -24.91 -11.41 -14.39
CA PHE A 234 -23.85 -11.59 -13.37
C PHE A 234 -23.61 -10.29 -12.61
N SER A 235 -24.68 -9.57 -12.30
CA SER A 235 -24.64 -8.23 -11.71
C SER A 235 -23.69 -8.13 -10.52
N LEU A 236 -22.77 -7.16 -10.58
CA LEU A 236 -21.85 -6.86 -9.50
C LEU A 236 -22.41 -5.71 -8.65
N MET A 237 -22.45 -5.94 -7.35
CA MET A 237 -22.86 -4.92 -6.40
C MET A 237 -21.64 -4.13 -5.92
N LYS A 238 -21.79 -2.82 -5.71
CA LYS A 238 -20.76 -2.01 -5.02
C LYS A 238 -20.54 -2.57 -3.62
N GLY A 239 -19.29 -2.96 -3.31
CA GLY A 239 -18.92 -3.71 -2.10
C GLY A 239 -19.06 -5.24 -2.23
N GLY A 240 -19.40 -5.74 -3.41
CA GLY A 240 -19.39 -7.17 -3.75
C GLY A 240 -18.05 -7.64 -4.32
N THR A 241 -17.97 -8.95 -4.61
CA THR A 241 -16.82 -9.58 -5.26
C THR A 241 -17.28 -10.32 -6.52
N PHE A 242 -16.44 -10.27 -7.55
CA PHE A 242 -16.67 -10.95 -8.82
C PHE A 242 -15.45 -11.79 -9.17
N CYS A 243 -15.67 -13.04 -9.54
CA CYS A 243 -14.60 -13.94 -9.98
C CYS A 243 -14.73 -14.17 -11.49
N SER A 244 -13.65 -13.94 -12.23
CA SER A 244 -13.55 -14.22 -13.66
C SER A 244 -12.59 -15.41 -13.91
N PRO A 245 -13.07 -16.66 -13.77
CA PRO A 245 -12.23 -17.84 -13.97
C PRO A 245 -12.04 -18.08 -15.47
N GLY A 246 -10.91 -18.66 -15.83
CA GLY A 246 -10.66 -19.10 -17.20
C GLY A 246 -9.19 -19.43 -17.44
N PRO A 247 -8.91 -20.30 -18.44
CA PRO A 247 -7.55 -20.61 -18.83
C PRO A 247 -6.87 -19.40 -19.48
N PHE A 248 -5.58 -19.56 -19.77
CA PHE A 248 -4.82 -18.56 -20.52
C PHE A 248 -5.48 -18.30 -21.89
N GLY A 249 -5.55 -17.03 -22.30
CA GLY A 249 -6.17 -16.64 -23.57
C GLY A 249 -7.71 -16.56 -23.54
N ALA A 250 -8.37 -16.79 -22.39
CA ALA A 250 -9.83 -16.70 -22.27
C ALA A 250 -10.38 -15.26 -22.24
N GLY A 251 -9.51 -14.24 -22.35
CA GLY A 251 -9.92 -12.84 -22.34
C GLY A 251 -10.10 -12.22 -20.95
N LYS A 252 -9.55 -12.81 -19.90
CA LYS A 252 -9.61 -12.27 -18.52
C LYS A 252 -9.08 -10.84 -18.42
N THR A 253 -7.87 -10.59 -18.93
CA THR A 253 -7.22 -9.28 -18.93
C THR A 253 -8.03 -8.26 -19.73
N VAL A 254 -8.57 -8.66 -20.88
CA VAL A 254 -9.44 -7.80 -21.70
C VAL A 254 -10.70 -7.40 -20.91
N LEU A 255 -11.32 -8.34 -20.19
CA LEU A 255 -12.45 -8.05 -19.31
C LEU A 255 -12.07 -7.07 -18.21
N GLN A 256 -10.92 -7.26 -17.57
CA GLN A 256 -10.44 -6.36 -16.52
C GLN A 256 -10.17 -4.94 -17.04
N HIS A 257 -9.54 -4.80 -18.22
CA HIS A 257 -9.35 -3.49 -18.88
C HIS A 257 -10.67 -2.83 -19.22
N HIS A 258 -11.65 -3.61 -19.67
CA HIS A 258 -13.01 -3.09 -19.92
C HIS A 258 -13.65 -2.58 -18.62
N LEU A 259 -13.59 -3.37 -17.55
CA LEU A 259 -14.12 -2.97 -16.24
C LEU A 259 -13.42 -1.72 -15.71
N ALA A 260 -12.08 -1.63 -15.81
CA ALA A 260 -11.32 -0.45 -15.42
C ALA A 260 -11.80 0.81 -16.15
N LYS A 261 -12.11 0.69 -17.45
CA LYS A 261 -12.49 1.81 -18.30
C LYS A 261 -13.94 2.25 -18.12
N PHE A 262 -14.89 1.32 -18.03
CA PHE A 262 -16.32 1.61 -18.16
C PHE A 262 -17.12 1.52 -16.84
N SER A 263 -16.53 0.92 -15.78
CA SER A 263 -17.27 0.79 -14.52
C SER A 263 -17.57 2.12 -13.86
N SER A 264 -18.77 2.21 -13.28
CA SER A 264 -19.28 3.39 -12.55
C SER A 264 -18.66 3.50 -11.15
N VAL A 265 -17.33 3.69 -11.11
CA VAL A 265 -16.54 3.85 -9.88
C VAL A 265 -15.67 5.09 -9.95
N ASP A 266 -15.24 5.58 -8.78
CA ASP A 266 -14.37 6.75 -8.69
C ASP A 266 -12.91 6.38 -8.96
N ILE A 267 -12.41 5.36 -8.27
CA ILE A 267 -11.00 4.92 -8.30
C ILE A 267 -10.92 3.49 -8.80
N VAL A 268 -9.86 3.22 -9.58
CA VAL A 268 -9.49 1.86 -10.01
C VAL A 268 -8.11 1.52 -9.44
N VAL A 269 -7.99 0.38 -8.78
CA VAL A 269 -6.71 -0.17 -8.32
C VAL A 269 -6.46 -1.46 -9.08
N VAL A 270 -5.39 -1.48 -9.88
CA VAL A 270 -5.01 -2.64 -10.70
C VAL A 270 -3.83 -3.34 -10.03
N CYS A 271 -3.99 -4.61 -9.68
CA CYS A 271 -2.95 -5.46 -9.13
C CYS A 271 -2.57 -6.57 -10.11
N ALA A 272 -1.47 -6.40 -10.82
CA ALA A 272 -0.82 -7.44 -11.61
C ALA A 272 0.09 -8.27 -10.69
N CYS A 273 -0.43 -9.39 -10.16
CA CYS A 273 0.20 -10.16 -9.08
C CYS A 273 0.99 -11.36 -9.61
N GLY A 274 1.89 -11.15 -10.55
CA GLY A 274 2.69 -12.21 -11.15
C GLY A 274 2.37 -12.46 -12.62
N GLU A 275 1.91 -11.42 -13.29
CA GLU A 275 1.66 -11.43 -14.71
C GLU A 275 2.95 -11.58 -15.54
N ARG A 276 2.82 -12.00 -16.77
CA ARG A 276 3.95 -12.07 -17.70
C ARG A 276 4.46 -10.67 -18.01
N ALA A 277 5.77 -10.52 -18.12
CA ALA A 277 6.37 -9.22 -18.39
C ALA A 277 5.78 -8.51 -19.62
N GLY A 278 5.39 -9.27 -20.67
CA GLY A 278 4.73 -8.73 -21.88
C GLY A 278 3.36 -8.11 -21.57
N GLU A 279 2.52 -8.78 -20.77
CA GLU A 279 1.19 -8.29 -20.39
C GLU A 279 1.30 -7.06 -19.47
N VAL A 280 2.27 -7.08 -18.56
CA VAL A 280 2.58 -5.93 -17.72
C VAL A 280 2.98 -4.71 -18.55
N VAL A 281 3.89 -4.90 -19.52
CA VAL A 281 4.31 -3.82 -20.43
C VAL A 281 3.12 -3.29 -21.25
N GLU A 282 2.20 -4.16 -21.67
CA GLU A 282 0.98 -3.78 -22.38
C GLU A 282 0.10 -2.87 -21.48
N VAL A 283 -0.18 -3.28 -20.24
CA VAL A 283 -0.90 -2.45 -19.27
C VAL A 283 -0.22 -1.09 -19.10
N LEU A 284 1.09 -1.07 -18.87
CA LEU A 284 1.85 0.17 -18.64
C LEU A 284 1.87 1.10 -19.86
N ARG A 285 1.80 0.55 -21.06
CA ARG A 285 1.75 1.32 -22.31
C ARG A 285 0.34 1.81 -22.65
N GLU A 286 -0.66 0.95 -22.45
CA GLU A 286 -2.03 1.26 -22.88
C GLU A 286 -2.78 2.15 -21.91
N PHE A 287 -2.68 1.89 -20.58
CA PHE A 287 -3.44 2.63 -19.57
C PHE A 287 -3.26 4.16 -19.62
N PRO A 288 -2.05 4.71 -19.80
CA PRO A 288 -1.87 6.15 -19.92
C PRO A 288 -2.60 6.78 -21.12
N HIS A 289 -2.81 5.97 -22.18
CA HIS A 289 -3.49 6.41 -23.41
C HIS A 289 -5.00 6.13 -23.42
N LEU A 290 -5.49 5.30 -22.48
CA LEU A 290 -6.92 5.07 -22.34
C LEU A 290 -7.62 6.32 -21.83
N ILE A 291 -8.71 6.66 -22.50
CA ILE A 291 -9.56 7.79 -22.12
C ILE A 291 -10.75 7.27 -21.30
N ASP A 292 -10.96 7.87 -20.15
CA ASP A 292 -12.15 7.65 -19.32
C ASP A 292 -13.38 8.22 -20.04
N PRO A 293 -14.35 7.39 -20.42
CA PRO A 293 -15.52 7.85 -21.17
C PRO A 293 -16.43 8.80 -20.37
N HIS A 294 -16.31 8.81 -19.04
CA HIS A 294 -17.11 9.66 -18.18
C HIS A 294 -16.56 11.09 -18.06
N THR A 295 -15.23 11.27 -18.20
CA THR A 295 -14.55 12.55 -17.98
C THR A 295 -13.79 13.07 -19.18
N ASN A 296 -13.58 12.22 -20.19
CA ASN A 296 -12.73 12.50 -21.36
C ASN A 296 -11.27 12.83 -21.00
N GLU A 297 -10.80 12.36 -19.85
CA GLU A 297 -9.42 12.50 -19.38
C GLU A 297 -8.71 11.13 -19.40
N SER A 298 -7.36 11.13 -19.25
CA SER A 298 -6.61 9.88 -19.12
C SER A 298 -7.12 9.04 -17.94
N LEU A 299 -7.28 7.73 -18.18
CA LEU A 299 -7.72 6.77 -17.16
C LEU A 299 -6.76 6.75 -15.96
N MET A 300 -5.46 7.04 -16.16
CA MET A 300 -4.47 7.15 -15.09
C MET A 300 -4.83 8.19 -14.03
N LYS A 301 -5.63 9.22 -14.37
CA LYS A 301 -6.08 10.22 -13.38
C LYS A 301 -7.02 9.67 -12.31
N ARG A 302 -7.47 8.43 -12.44
CA ARG A 302 -8.24 7.70 -11.41
C ARG A 302 -7.73 6.30 -11.11
N THR A 303 -6.52 5.95 -11.60
CA THR A 303 -5.99 4.58 -11.48
C THR A 303 -4.71 4.56 -10.66
N VAL A 304 -4.55 3.51 -9.86
CA VAL A 304 -3.29 3.12 -9.21
C VAL A 304 -2.92 1.74 -9.74
N ILE A 305 -1.68 1.54 -10.17
CA ILE A 305 -1.21 0.25 -10.70
C ILE A 305 -0.14 -0.33 -9.78
N ILE A 306 -0.39 -1.53 -9.28
CA ILE A 306 0.60 -2.35 -8.56
C ILE A 306 1.03 -3.46 -9.50
N CYS A 307 2.34 -3.59 -9.73
CA CYS A 307 2.84 -4.39 -10.83
C CYS A 307 4.01 -5.27 -10.41
N ASN A 308 3.79 -6.58 -10.37
CA ASN A 308 4.83 -7.58 -10.20
C ASN A 308 4.77 -8.62 -11.31
N THR A 309 5.94 -8.97 -11.85
CA THR A 309 6.03 -10.00 -12.90
C THR A 309 6.15 -11.40 -12.28
N SER A 310 5.83 -12.43 -13.09
CA SER A 310 5.95 -13.84 -12.72
C SER A 310 7.39 -14.29 -12.38
N SER A 311 8.40 -13.53 -12.80
CA SER A 311 9.81 -13.79 -12.48
C SER A 311 10.22 -13.31 -11.08
N MET A 312 9.39 -12.48 -10.43
CA MET A 312 9.67 -11.99 -9.08
C MET A 312 9.39 -13.06 -8.02
N PRO A 313 10.03 -12.97 -6.84
CA PRO A 313 9.78 -13.87 -5.72
C PRO A 313 8.30 -13.94 -5.33
N VAL A 314 7.85 -15.11 -4.89
CA VAL A 314 6.43 -15.35 -4.50
C VAL A 314 5.97 -14.36 -3.42
N ALA A 315 6.82 -14.06 -2.44
CA ALA A 315 6.50 -13.10 -1.39
C ALA A 315 6.18 -11.70 -1.93
N ALA A 316 6.96 -11.22 -2.89
CA ALA A 316 6.74 -9.91 -3.53
C ALA A 316 5.43 -9.89 -4.33
N ARG A 317 5.11 -11.01 -5.00
CA ARG A 317 3.84 -11.16 -5.74
C ARG A 317 2.63 -11.22 -4.80
N ASP A 318 2.75 -11.96 -3.71
CA ASP A 318 1.72 -12.05 -2.67
C ASP A 318 1.45 -10.69 -2.01
N SER A 319 2.51 -9.92 -1.69
CA SER A 319 2.36 -8.59 -1.08
C SER A 319 1.61 -7.59 -1.96
N SER A 320 1.63 -7.75 -3.30
CA SER A 320 0.92 -6.88 -4.24
C SER A 320 -0.59 -6.84 -3.97
N VAL A 321 -1.19 -7.99 -3.66
CA VAL A 321 -2.64 -8.08 -3.35
C VAL A 321 -2.96 -7.30 -2.09
N TYR A 322 -2.13 -7.45 -1.05
CA TYR A 322 -2.33 -6.75 0.22
C TYR A 322 -2.12 -5.23 0.09
N ILE A 323 -1.08 -4.81 -0.64
CA ILE A 323 -0.84 -3.38 -0.94
C ILE A 323 -2.04 -2.79 -1.70
N GLY A 324 -2.50 -3.49 -2.77
CA GLY A 324 -3.64 -3.04 -3.54
C GLY A 324 -4.93 -2.98 -2.72
N ALA A 325 -5.20 -3.99 -1.91
CA ALA A 325 -6.35 -3.98 -1.01
C ALA A 325 -6.27 -2.84 0.02
N THR A 326 -5.07 -2.59 0.58
CA THR A 326 -4.86 -1.51 1.55
C THR A 326 -5.09 -0.13 0.91
N ILE A 327 -4.60 0.10 -0.30
CA ILE A 327 -4.83 1.34 -1.05
C ILE A 327 -6.30 1.49 -1.40
N ALA A 328 -6.96 0.42 -1.86
CA ALA A 328 -8.38 0.44 -2.18
C ALA A 328 -9.24 0.76 -0.94
N GLU A 329 -8.95 0.12 0.20
CA GLU A 329 -9.61 0.40 1.48
C GLU A 329 -9.39 1.84 1.95
N TYR A 330 -8.19 2.39 1.76
CA TYR A 330 -7.88 3.77 2.11
C TYR A 330 -8.78 4.77 1.37
N TYR A 331 -8.91 4.65 0.05
CA TYR A 331 -9.80 5.51 -0.73
C TYR A 331 -11.28 5.25 -0.42
N ARG A 332 -11.66 4.01 -0.14
CA ARG A 332 -13.01 3.67 0.31
C ARG A 332 -13.37 4.39 1.62
N GLN A 333 -12.44 4.48 2.57
CA GLN A 333 -12.66 5.20 3.84
C GLN A 333 -12.91 6.71 3.63
N MET A 334 -12.47 7.27 2.51
CA MET A 334 -12.82 8.64 2.12
C MET A 334 -14.25 8.78 1.61
N GLY A 335 -14.95 7.67 1.38
CA GLY A 335 -16.32 7.63 0.80
C GLY A 335 -16.31 7.54 -0.71
N LEU A 336 -15.20 7.16 -1.35
CA LEU A 336 -15.10 6.92 -2.78
C LEU A 336 -15.47 5.47 -3.12
N ASP A 337 -16.11 5.27 -4.28
CA ASP A 337 -16.36 3.96 -4.86
C ASP A 337 -15.06 3.45 -5.52
N VAL A 338 -14.52 2.32 -5.06
CA VAL A 338 -13.24 1.78 -5.52
C VAL A 338 -13.42 0.41 -6.14
N LEU A 339 -12.90 0.22 -7.35
CA LEU A 339 -12.79 -1.08 -8.02
C LEU A 339 -11.36 -1.61 -7.85
N LEU A 340 -11.21 -2.73 -7.15
CA LEU A 340 -9.95 -3.47 -7.08
C LEU A 340 -9.98 -4.61 -8.11
N LEU A 341 -9.05 -4.58 -9.05
CA LEU A 341 -8.81 -5.62 -10.04
C LEU A 341 -7.54 -6.37 -9.65
N ALA A 342 -7.69 -7.59 -9.18
CA ALA A 342 -6.54 -8.44 -8.86
C ALA A 342 -6.43 -9.55 -9.91
N ASP A 343 -5.37 -9.53 -10.69
CA ASP A 343 -5.07 -10.59 -11.63
C ASP A 343 -4.28 -11.71 -10.96
N SER A 344 -4.15 -12.82 -11.66
CA SER A 344 -3.63 -14.09 -11.18
C SER A 344 -2.36 -13.97 -10.32
N THR A 345 -2.32 -14.74 -9.22
CA THR A 345 -1.13 -14.93 -8.36
C THR A 345 -0.29 -16.15 -8.75
N SER A 346 -0.45 -16.66 -9.97
CA SER A 346 0.19 -17.91 -10.44
C SER A 346 1.72 -17.87 -10.46
#